data_ae0f31beeb473f36be95bbbb938ddcd8
#
_entry.id   ae0f31beeb473f36be95bbbb938ddcd8
#
_cell.length_a   1.000
_cell.length_b   1.000
_cell.length_c   1.000
_cell.angle_alpha   90.00
_cell.angle_beta   90.00
_cell.angle_gamma   90.00
#
_symmetry.space_group_name_H-M   'P 1'
#
loop_
_entity.id
_entity.type
_entity.pdbx_description
1 polymer ?
#
loop_
_entity_poly.entity_id
_entity_poly.type
_entity_poly.pdbx_seq_one_letter_code
_entity_poly.pdbx_strand_id
1 'polypeptide(L)'
;MKEGKEEEEKSKGKYEVKCFETEKDKVDETKIPHSCKVGIFPKKLEQLGMLIVGRTGSGKTNVLLEILTNPNLLGDAFEKKDIFLYSALKPDPKMVDTIKIPKKNIIKDWDEKVVQSHLDRLEQKAKKDFKNAPYTLLIFDDVLQKKKFLKSSTMSNLATCHRHFKCVYAILTQYYKGISSVIRTNCSYIIFFASSQIETQKLYEEQAPHGYNKNKFFKCVDMATNEPYSFLSINTRAKYDEKLRKGFNLIMK
;
A
#
# COMPACT_ATOMS: atom_id res chain seq x y z
N MET A 1 46.51 15.12 14.78
CA MET A 1 45.10 15.47 14.47
C MET A 1 44.81 15.58 12.97
N LYS A 2 45.75 15.63 12.05
CA LYS A 2 45.50 15.62 10.60
C LYS A 2 45.46 14.21 9.99
N GLU A 3 46.24 13.27 10.49
CA GLU A 3 46.27 11.89 9.96
C GLU A 3 44.98 11.09 10.21
N GLY A 4 44.30 11.30 11.33
CA GLY A 4 43.05 10.61 11.62
C GLY A 4 41.86 11.04 10.77
N LYS A 5 41.87 12.27 10.19
CA LYS A 5 40.82 12.75 9.27
C LYS A 5 41.03 12.24 7.85
N GLU A 6 42.26 12.04 7.40
CA GLU A 6 42.54 11.49 6.07
C GLU A 6 42.24 9.98 5.99
N GLU A 7 42.38 9.22 7.09
CA GLU A 7 41.98 7.81 7.13
C GLU A 7 40.46 7.64 7.18
N GLU A 8 39.72 8.50 7.87
CA GLU A 8 38.25 8.49 7.86
C GLU A 8 37.64 8.86 6.49
N GLU A 9 38.24 9.80 5.76
CA GLU A 9 37.80 10.13 4.39
C GLU A 9 38.14 9.03 3.38
N LYS A 10 39.29 8.34 3.52
CA LYS A 10 39.65 7.21 2.65
C LYS A 10 38.82 5.96 2.89
N SER A 11 38.27 5.76 4.10
CA SER A 11 37.40 4.62 4.39
C SER A 11 35.98 4.79 3.83
N LYS A 12 35.45 6.02 3.72
CA LYS A 12 34.11 6.30 3.21
C LYS A 12 33.94 5.96 1.73
N GLY A 13 35.00 6.02 0.90
CA GLY A 13 34.91 5.72 -0.52
C GLY A 13 35.00 4.24 -0.91
N LYS A 14 35.43 3.37 0.01
CA LYS A 14 35.79 1.99 -0.32
C LYS A 14 34.63 1.00 -0.33
N TYR A 15 33.48 1.37 0.28
CA TYR A 15 32.32 0.51 0.45
C TYR A 15 30.99 1.17 0.03
N GLU A 16 31.05 2.18 -0.83
CA GLU A 16 29.86 2.85 -1.32
C GLU A 16 29.13 1.94 -2.33
N VAL A 17 27.92 1.54 -2.00
CA VAL A 17 27.09 0.75 -2.91
C VAL A 17 26.56 1.67 -4.01
N LYS A 18 27.04 1.45 -5.23
CA LYS A 18 26.53 2.17 -6.39
C LYS A 18 25.09 1.79 -6.68
N CYS A 19 24.23 2.79 -6.82
CA CYS A 19 22.88 2.57 -7.32
C CYS A 19 22.95 2.35 -8.83
N PHE A 20 22.49 1.20 -9.31
CA PHE A 20 22.37 0.90 -10.73
C PHE A 20 20.94 1.19 -11.16
N GLU A 21 20.76 2.25 -11.96
CA GLU A 21 19.48 2.60 -12.55
C GLU A 21 19.38 2.03 -13.96
N THR A 22 18.26 1.43 -14.27
CA THR A 22 17.91 0.98 -15.62
C THR A 22 16.97 2.00 -16.29
N GLU A 23 16.77 1.88 -17.61
CA GLU A 23 15.76 2.71 -18.31
C GLU A 23 14.33 2.57 -17.70
N LYS A 24 14.03 1.42 -17.08
CA LYS A 24 12.77 1.19 -16.35
C LYS A 24 12.68 1.98 -15.05
N ASP A 25 13.79 2.41 -14.49
CA ASP A 25 13.82 3.18 -13.24
C ASP A 25 13.64 4.68 -13.48
N LYS A 26 13.76 5.13 -14.72
CA LYS A 26 13.51 6.53 -15.12
C LYS A 26 12.01 6.79 -15.12
N VAL A 27 11.54 7.50 -14.11
CA VAL A 27 10.13 7.88 -13.96
C VAL A 27 9.91 9.26 -14.55
N ASP A 28 8.86 9.42 -15.34
CA ASP A 28 8.40 10.73 -15.80
C ASP A 28 7.80 11.49 -14.59
N GLU A 29 8.56 12.43 -14.05
CA GLU A 29 8.17 13.19 -12.85
C GLU A 29 6.86 13.97 -13.02
N THR A 30 6.46 14.28 -14.26
CA THR A 30 5.20 14.98 -14.53
C THR A 30 3.97 14.10 -14.25
N LYS A 31 4.15 12.78 -14.32
CA LYS A 31 3.11 11.76 -14.09
C LYS A 31 3.05 11.25 -12.65
N ILE A 32 3.95 11.70 -11.78
CA ILE A 32 3.94 11.29 -10.38
C ILE A 32 2.83 12.04 -9.63
N PRO A 33 1.88 11.36 -8.96
CA PRO A 33 0.87 12.00 -8.14
C PRO A 33 1.49 12.90 -7.07
N HIS A 34 0.83 14.02 -6.76
CA HIS A 34 1.30 14.97 -5.73
C HIS A 34 1.57 14.28 -4.38
N SER A 35 0.69 13.39 -3.95
CA SER A 35 0.83 12.61 -2.72
C SER A 35 2.09 11.75 -2.64
N CYS A 36 2.56 11.26 -3.79
CA CYS A 36 3.82 10.54 -3.88
C CYS A 36 5.02 11.50 -3.79
N LYS A 37 4.93 12.70 -4.39
CA LYS A 37 5.99 13.74 -4.32
C LYS A 37 6.21 14.24 -2.90
N VAL A 38 5.14 14.44 -2.15
CA VAL A 38 5.19 14.92 -0.75
C VAL A 38 5.35 13.79 0.28
N GLY A 39 5.56 12.55 -0.17
CA GLY A 39 5.88 11.40 0.68
C GLY A 39 4.69 10.84 1.48
N ILE A 40 3.44 11.18 1.14
CA ILE A 40 2.27 10.51 1.71
C ILE A 40 2.31 9.05 1.28
N PHE A 41 2.40 8.78 -0.02
CA PHE A 41 2.58 7.44 -0.59
C PHE A 41 4.03 7.19 -1.04
N PRO A 42 4.40 5.95 -1.38
CA PRO A 42 5.70 5.64 -1.98
C PRO A 42 5.97 6.51 -3.22
N LYS A 43 7.22 6.90 -3.43
CA LYS A 43 7.62 7.78 -4.55
C LYS A 43 7.22 7.24 -5.92
N LYS A 44 7.26 5.92 -6.10
CA LYS A 44 6.87 5.25 -7.35
C LYS A 44 5.53 4.56 -7.15
N LEU A 45 4.54 4.90 -7.96
CA LEU A 45 3.17 4.38 -7.85
C LEU A 45 3.12 2.85 -7.99
N GLU A 46 3.96 2.26 -8.84
CA GLU A 46 4.07 0.81 -8.99
C GLU A 46 4.54 0.09 -7.71
N GLN A 47 5.08 0.80 -6.75
CA GLN A 47 5.47 0.23 -5.44
C GLN A 47 4.33 0.24 -4.44
N LEU A 48 3.16 0.77 -4.80
CA LEU A 48 2.05 0.94 -3.86
C LEU A 48 1.24 -0.34 -3.72
N GLY A 49 1.35 -0.97 -2.56
CA GLY A 49 0.43 -1.99 -2.07
C GLY A 49 -0.20 -1.50 -0.77
N MET A 50 -1.52 -1.37 -0.75
CA MET A 50 -2.26 -0.81 0.38
C MET A 50 -2.96 -1.89 1.20
N LEU A 51 -2.89 -1.76 2.52
CA LEU A 51 -3.64 -2.56 3.48
C LEU A 51 -4.46 -1.64 4.37
N ILE A 52 -5.80 -1.71 4.28
CA ILE A 52 -6.73 -0.87 5.03
C ILE A 52 -7.42 -1.74 6.08
N VAL A 53 -7.08 -1.53 7.34
CA VAL A 53 -7.49 -2.37 8.48
C VAL A 53 -8.41 -1.61 9.41
N GLY A 54 -9.58 -2.18 9.71
CA GLY A 54 -10.51 -1.58 10.67
C GLY A 54 -11.80 -2.38 10.75
N ARG A 55 -12.49 -2.29 11.88
CA ARG A 55 -13.77 -2.96 12.10
C ARG A 55 -14.82 -2.52 11.08
N THR A 56 -15.90 -3.26 10.96
CA THR A 56 -17.07 -2.82 10.20
C THR A 56 -17.54 -1.45 10.70
N GLY A 57 -17.84 -0.52 9.78
CA GLY A 57 -18.24 0.85 10.13
C GLY A 57 -17.10 1.79 10.52
N SER A 58 -15.83 1.37 10.50
CA SER A 58 -14.70 2.24 10.86
C SER A 58 -14.35 3.32 9.81
N GLY A 59 -14.89 3.23 8.60
CA GLY A 59 -14.60 4.19 7.53
C GLY A 59 -13.65 3.71 6.45
N LYS A 60 -13.28 2.41 6.39
CA LYS A 60 -12.37 1.86 5.38
C LYS A 60 -12.74 2.24 3.95
N THR A 61 -13.99 2.00 3.58
CA THR A 61 -14.51 2.35 2.25
C THR A 61 -14.39 3.85 1.98
N ASN A 62 -14.76 4.70 2.96
CA ASN A 62 -14.68 6.15 2.81
C ASN A 62 -13.24 6.65 2.59
N VAL A 63 -12.27 6.09 3.35
CA VAL A 63 -10.85 6.45 3.18
C VAL A 63 -10.33 5.99 1.81
N LEU A 64 -10.71 4.80 1.34
CA LEU A 64 -10.34 4.37 -0.01
C LEU A 64 -10.96 5.28 -1.07
N LEU A 65 -12.22 5.69 -0.90
CA LEU A 65 -12.88 6.63 -1.80
C LEU A 65 -12.16 7.98 -1.81
N GLU A 66 -11.80 8.52 -0.65
CA GLU A 66 -11.02 9.75 -0.53
C GLU A 66 -9.69 9.63 -1.29
N ILE A 67 -8.96 8.53 -1.11
CA ILE A 67 -7.70 8.28 -1.83
C ILE A 67 -7.91 8.31 -3.35
N LEU A 68 -8.98 7.72 -3.85
CA LEU A 68 -9.22 7.51 -5.29
C LEU A 68 -9.98 8.64 -5.98
N THR A 69 -10.50 9.62 -5.24
CA THR A 69 -11.26 10.73 -5.80
C THR A 69 -10.62 12.10 -5.54
N ASN A 70 -9.78 12.21 -4.53
CA ASN A 70 -9.10 13.46 -4.20
C ASN A 70 -7.87 13.65 -5.12
N PRO A 71 -7.83 14.73 -5.94
CA PRO A 71 -6.70 15.01 -6.83
C PRO A 71 -5.36 15.20 -6.10
N ASN A 72 -5.39 15.65 -4.84
CA ASN A 72 -4.18 15.76 -4.01
C ASN A 72 -3.66 14.41 -3.52
N LEU A 73 -4.43 13.33 -3.66
CA LEU A 73 -4.01 11.97 -3.33
C LEU A 73 -3.77 11.16 -4.62
N LEU A 74 -4.67 10.26 -4.99
CA LEU A 74 -4.54 9.41 -6.17
C LEU A 74 -5.74 9.56 -7.13
N GLY A 75 -6.50 10.68 -7.06
CA GLY A 75 -7.73 10.87 -7.81
C GLY A 75 -7.57 10.70 -9.33
N ASP A 76 -6.43 11.09 -9.87
CA ASP A 76 -6.13 11.02 -11.31
C ASP A 76 -5.13 9.92 -11.68
N ALA A 77 -4.76 9.05 -10.70
CA ALA A 77 -3.71 8.05 -10.91
C ALA A 77 -4.19 6.84 -11.74
N PHE A 78 -5.50 6.58 -11.80
CA PHE A 78 -6.07 5.40 -12.43
C PHE A 78 -7.23 5.78 -13.34
N GLU A 79 -7.24 5.26 -14.57
CA GLU A 79 -8.43 5.31 -15.41
C GLU A 79 -9.49 4.32 -14.88
N LYS A 80 -10.77 4.70 -14.92
CA LYS A 80 -11.89 3.87 -14.40
C LYS A 80 -11.93 2.47 -15.01
N LYS A 81 -11.54 2.34 -16.29
CA LYS A 81 -11.47 1.05 -16.99
C LYS A 81 -10.37 0.11 -16.46
N ASP A 82 -9.39 0.66 -15.73
CA ASP A 82 -8.25 -0.08 -15.17
C ASP A 82 -8.39 -0.29 -13.66
N ILE A 83 -9.57 0.01 -13.07
CA ILE A 83 -9.91 -0.28 -11.68
C ILE A 83 -10.78 -1.54 -11.64
N PHE A 84 -10.37 -2.53 -10.85
CA PHE A 84 -11.06 -3.81 -10.68
C PHE A 84 -11.39 -4.04 -9.21
N LEU A 85 -12.64 -4.42 -8.94
CA LEU A 85 -13.14 -4.72 -7.61
C LEU A 85 -13.42 -6.21 -7.47
N TYR A 86 -12.67 -6.86 -6.60
CA TYR A 86 -12.90 -8.23 -6.14
C TYR A 86 -13.64 -8.17 -4.81
N SER A 87 -14.92 -8.46 -4.82
CA SER A 87 -15.73 -8.47 -3.60
C SER A 87 -16.20 -9.89 -3.29
N ALA A 88 -15.95 -10.34 -2.06
CA ALA A 88 -16.42 -11.65 -1.59
C ALA A 88 -17.92 -11.67 -1.26
N LEU A 89 -18.49 -10.50 -1.08
CA LEU A 89 -19.91 -10.26 -0.80
C LEU A 89 -20.53 -9.35 -1.87
N LYS A 90 -21.74 -8.85 -1.59
CA LYS A 90 -22.32 -7.80 -2.44
C LYS A 90 -21.45 -6.54 -2.33
N PRO A 91 -20.93 -6.00 -3.45
CA PRO A 91 -20.12 -4.80 -3.42
C PRO A 91 -20.87 -3.63 -2.77
N ASP A 92 -20.17 -2.81 -2.01
CA ASP A 92 -20.72 -1.57 -1.46
C ASP A 92 -21.15 -0.65 -2.63
N PRO A 93 -22.44 -0.30 -2.78
CA PRO A 93 -22.92 0.59 -3.83
C PRO A 93 -22.15 1.92 -3.83
N LYS A 94 -21.82 2.45 -2.65
CA LYS A 94 -21.08 3.70 -2.51
C LYS A 94 -19.73 3.63 -3.21
N MET A 95 -19.00 2.50 -3.08
CA MET A 95 -17.72 2.31 -3.76
C MET A 95 -17.90 2.27 -5.28
N VAL A 96 -18.86 1.48 -5.75
CA VAL A 96 -19.13 1.30 -7.20
C VAL A 96 -19.55 2.61 -7.86
N ASP A 97 -20.49 3.33 -7.23
CA ASP A 97 -21.10 4.53 -7.81
C ASP A 97 -20.15 5.74 -7.76
N THR A 98 -19.39 5.89 -6.67
CA THR A 98 -18.46 7.02 -6.50
C THR A 98 -17.26 6.89 -7.44
N ILE A 99 -16.62 5.71 -7.50
CA ILE A 99 -15.47 5.47 -8.38
C ILE A 99 -15.94 5.28 -9.83
N LYS A 100 -17.21 4.93 -10.05
CA LYS A 100 -17.79 4.59 -11.36
C LYS A 100 -17.08 3.39 -12.00
N ILE A 101 -16.87 2.33 -11.21
CA ILE A 101 -16.24 1.10 -11.67
C ILE A 101 -17.11 0.45 -12.75
N PRO A 102 -16.58 0.12 -13.94
CA PRO A 102 -17.35 -0.57 -14.97
C PRO A 102 -17.89 -1.91 -14.46
N LYS A 103 -19.14 -2.25 -14.77
CA LYS A 103 -19.78 -3.50 -14.31
C LYS A 103 -18.95 -4.75 -14.60
N LYS A 104 -18.28 -4.82 -15.75
CA LYS A 104 -17.40 -5.93 -16.14
C LYS A 104 -16.15 -6.07 -15.26
N ASN A 105 -15.77 -5.00 -14.52
CA ASN A 105 -14.61 -4.97 -13.64
C ASN A 105 -15.01 -5.26 -12.17
N ILE A 106 -16.28 -5.51 -11.90
CA ILE A 106 -16.77 -5.94 -10.59
C ILE A 106 -16.85 -7.47 -10.61
N ILE A 107 -15.89 -8.10 -9.94
CA ILE A 107 -15.70 -9.54 -9.98
C ILE A 107 -16.26 -10.14 -8.68
N LYS A 108 -17.37 -10.86 -8.82
CA LYS A 108 -18.01 -11.65 -7.76
C LYS A 108 -17.59 -13.11 -7.91
N ASP A 109 -17.78 -13.90 -6.88
CA ASP A 109 -17.53 -15.35 -6.91
C ASP A 109 -16.16 -15.73 -7.48
N TRP A 110 -15.15 -14.92 -7.19
CA TRP A 110 -13.78 -15.12 -7.64
C TRP A 110 -13.02 -16.12 -6.77
N ASP A 111 -12.09 -16.78 -7.38
CA ASP A 111 -11.12 -17.69 -6.76
C ASP A 111 -9.67 -17.34 -7.15
N GLU A 112 -8.73 -18.15 -6.71
CA GLU A 112 -7.32 -17.99 -7.03
C GLU A 112 -7.03 -18.00 -8.54
N LYS A 113 -7.72 -18.86 -9.31
CA LYS A 113 -7.50 -19.01 -10.76
C LYS A 113 -7.93 -17.75 -11.52
N VAL A 114 -9.04 -17.15 -11.10
CA VAL A 114 -9.54 -15.90 -11.70
C VAL A 114 -8.53 -14.77 -11.48
N VAL A 115 -8.00 -14.63 -10.26
CA VAL A 115 -6.99 -13.60 -9.96
C VAL A 115 -5.69 -13.89 -10.70
N GLN A 116 -5.20 -15.14 -10.70
CA GLN A 116 -3.99 -15.53 -11.44
C GLN A 116 -4.11 -15.20 -12.93
N SER A 117 -5.20 -15.60 -13.57
CA SER A 117 -5.44 -15.28 -14.99
C SER A 117 -5.47 -13.77 -15.27
N HIS A 118 -5.91 -12.95 -14.30
CA HIS A 118 -5.86 -11.50 -14.44
C HIS A 118 -4.41 -11.00 -14.32
N LEU A 119 -3.64 -11.48 -13.35
CA LEU A 119 -2.23 -11.10 -13.18
C LEU A 119 -1.39 -11.48 -14.41
N ASP A 120 -1.61 -12.67 -14.98
CA ASP A 120 -0.92 -13.13 -16.20
C ASP A 120 -1.17 -12.15 -17.38
N ARG A 121 -2.41 -11.68 -17.53
CA ARG A 121 -2.76 -10.67 -18.54
C ARG A 121 -2.08 -9.32 -18.31
N LEU A 122 -1.99 -8.87 -17.05
CA LEU A 122 -1.30 -7.64 -16.70
C LEU A 122 0.21 -7.76 -16.97
N GLU A 123 0.79 -8.90 -16.60
CA GLU A 123 2.20 -9.19 -16.88
C GLU A 123 2.51 -9.15 -18.37
N GLN A 124 1.66 -9.79 -19.20
CA GLN A 124 1.82 -9.78 -20.66
C GLN A 124 1.73 -8.37 -21.24
N LYS A 125 0.79 -7.53 -20.73
CA LYS A 125 0.70 -6.12 -21.13
C LYS A 125 1.95 -5.33 -20.75
N ALA A 126 2.42 -5.50 -19.53
CA ALA A 126 3.61 -4.83 -19.03
C ALA A 126 4.89 -5.27 -19.77
N LYS A 127 4.98 -6.56 -20.16
CA LYS A 127 6.12 -7.07 -20.97
C LYS A 127 6.16 -6.47 -22.37
N LYS A 128 5.00 -6.20 -22.99
CA LYS A 128 4.93 -5.62 -24.34
C LYS A 128 5.41 -4.16 -24.36
N ASP A 129 4.96 -3.34 -23.43
CA ASP A 129 5.32 -1.94 -23.34
C ASP A 129 5.20 -1.45 -21.90
N PHE A 130 6.23 -1.68 -21.10
CA PHE A 130 6.20 -1.29 -19.70
C PHE A 130 6.06 0.22 -19.50
N LYS A 131 6.67 1.03 -20.36
CA LYS A 131 6.69 2.49 -20.22
C LYS A 131 5.30 3.09 -20.39
N ASN A 132 4.55 2.64 -21.37
CA ASN A 132 3.24 3.20 -21.72
C ASN A 132 2.05 2.39 -21.16
N ALA A 133 2.28 1.19 -20.61
CA ALA A 133 1.21 0.43 -19.98
C ALA A 133 0.57 1.24 -18.83
N PRO A 134 -0.77 1.33 -18.76
CA PRO A 134 -1.45 2.03 -17.67
C PRO A 134 -1.28 1.30 -16.34
N TYR A 135 -1.36 2.06 -15.25
CA TYR A 135 -1.45 1.47 -13.92
C TYR A 135 -2.83 0.84 -13.72
N THR A 136 -2.86 -0.39 -13.25
CA THR A 136 -4.09 -1.10 -12.89
C THR A 136 -4.24 -1.15 -11.39
N LEU A 137 -5.43 -0.83 -10.87
CA LEU A 137 -5.76 -0.95 -9.45
C LEU A 137 -6.64 -2.18 -9.21
N LEU A 138 -6.20 -3.08 -8.33
CA LEU A 138 -6.97 -4.23 -7.85
C LEU A 138 -7.43 -3.95 -6.42
N ILE A 139 -8.74 -3.84 -6.22
CA ILE A 139 -9.35 -3.64 -4.91
C ILE A 139 -9.90 -5.00 -4.44
N PHE A 140 -9.47 -5.46 -3.29
CA PHE A 140 -9.96 -6.67 -2.63
C PHE A 140 -10.76 -6.27 -1.40
N ASP A 141 -12.07 -6.43 -1.46
CA ASP A 141 -12.99 -6.09 -0.37
C ASP A 141 -13.50 -7.34 0.34
N ASP A 142 -13.63 -7.27 1.67
CA ASP A 142 -14.08 -8.36 2.54
C ASP A 142 -13.33 -9.69 2.37
N VAL A 143 -12.01 -9.61 2.14
CA VAL A 143 -11.15 -10.77 1.80
C VAL A 143 -11.09 -11.85 2.88
N LEU A 144 -11.48 -11.58 4.12
CA LEU A 144 -11.47 -12.58 5.20
C LEU A 144 -12.40 -13.76 4.93
N GLN A 145 -13.41 -13.60 4.07
CA GLN A 145 -14.25 -14.69 3.57
C GLN A 145 -13.47 -15.66 2.67
N LYS A 146 -12.36 -15.21 2.08
CA LYS A 146 -11.51 -15.96 1.15
C LYS A 146 -10.17 -16.38 1.79
N LYS A 147 -10.21 -16.97 2.98
CA LYS A 147 -9.00 -17.33 3.77
C LYS A 147 -7.99 -18.19 3.00
N LYS A 148 -8.44 -19.11 2.14
CA LYS A 148 -7.55 -19.94 1.32
C LYS A 148 -6.77 -19.07 0.33
N PHE A 149 -7.44 -18.13 -0.32
CA PHE A 149 -6.80 -17.19 -1.26
C PHE A 149 -5.75 -16.31 -0.57
N LEU A 150 -6.01 -15.77 0.63
CA LEU A 150 -5.04 -14.97 1.37
C LEU A 150 -3.72 -15.70 1.70
N LYS A 151 -3.74 -17.03 1.66
CA LYS A 151 -2.56 -17.90 1.87
C LYS A 151 -2.03 -18.50 0.57
N SER A 152 -2.63 -18.16 -0.56
CA SER A 152 -2.26 -18.75 -1.85
C SER A 152 -0.95 -18.21 -2.40
N SER A 153 -0.36 -18.94 -3.34
CA SER A 153 0.80 -18.51 -4.09
C SER A 153 0.51 -17.27 -4.95
N THR A 154 -0.68 -17.20 -5.53
CA THR A 154 -1.13 -16.05 -6.33
C THR A 154 -1.15 -14.76 -5.51
N MET A 155 -1.67 -14.81 -4.27
CA MET A 155 -1.69 -13.64 -3.41
C MET A 155 -0.28 -13.25 -2.93
N SER A 156 0.57 -14.24 -2.66
CA SER A 156 1.98 -14.01 -2.34
C SER A 156 2.72 -13.38 -3.52
N ASN A 157 2.49 -13.87 -4.74
CA ASN A 157 3.05 -13.31 -5.97
C ASN A 157 2.57 -11.87 -6.21
N LEU A 158 1.26 -11.61 -6.04
CA LEU A 158 0.75 -10.23 -6.11
C LEU A 158 1.48 -9.33 -5.11
N ALA A 159 1.58 -9.72 -3.85
CA ALA A 159 2.19 -8.89 -2.82
C ALA A 159 3.68 -8.58 -3.09
N THR A 160 4.42 -9.51 -3.68
CA THR A 160 5.87 -9.37 -3.91
C THR A 160 6.23 -8.82 -5.29
N CYS A 161 5.43 -9.11 -6.32
CA CYS A 161 5.77 -8.86 -7.72
C CYS A 161 4.88 -7.83 -8.43
N HIS A 162 3.85 -7.26 -7.77
CA HIS A 162 2.87 -6.36 -8.37
C HIS A 162 3.50 -5.22 -9.20
N ARG A 163 4.65 -4.71 -8.77
CA ARG A 163 5.39 -3.66 -9.49
C ARG A 163 5.77 -4.06 -10.93
N HIS A 164 6.05 -5.34 -11.16
CA HIS A 164 6.41 -5.83 -12.50
C HIS A 164 5.21 -5.90 -13.44
N PHE A 165 4.00 -5.90 -12.88
CA PHE A 165 2.73 -5.93 -13.62
C PHE A 165 2.13 -4.54 -13.81
N LYS A 166 2.80 -3.44 -13.37
CA LYS A 166 2.19 -2.11 -13.21
C LYS A 166 0.86 -2.16 -12.47
N CYS A 167 0.82 -2.98 -11.44
CA CYS A 167 -0.36 -3.25 -10.63
C CYS A 167 -0.20 -2.62 -9.25
N VAL A 168 -1.19 -1.84 -8.85
CA VAL A 168 -1.40 -1.37 -7.48
C VAL A 168 -2.50 -2.21 -6.88
N TYR A 169 -2.40 -2.57 -5.61
CA TYR A 169 -3.48 -3.28 -4.95
C TYR A 169 -3.89 -2.59 -3.64
N ALA A 170 -5.17 -2.72 -3.32
CA ALA A 170 -5.74 -2.28 -2.05
C ALA A 170 -6.54 -3.44 -1.42
N ILE A 171 -6.20 -3.82 -0.20
CA ILE A 171 -6.89 -4.87 0.55
C ILE A 171 -7.61 -4.24 1.73
N LEU A 172 -8.94 -4.39 1.77
CA LEU A 172 -9.77 -3.96 2.89
C LEU A 172 -10.04 -5.17 3.79
N THR A 173 -9.73 -5.04 5.07
CA THR A 173 -9.87 -6.14 6.03
C THR A 173 -10.30 -5.64 7.41
N GLN A 174 -10.90 -6.52 8.18
CA GLN A 174 -11.29 -6.20 9.56
C GLN A 174 -10.16 -6.47 10.56
N TYR A 175 -9.23 -7.38 10.24
CA TYR A 175 -8.18 -7.83 11.14
C TYR A 175 -6.83 -7.84 10.45
N TYR A 176 -5.85 -7.17 11.05
CA TYR A 176 -4.46 -7.16 10.58
C TYR A 176 -3.84 -8.56 10.62
N LYS A 177 -4.01 -9.26 11.74
CA LYS A 177 -3.52 -10.65 11.90
C LYS A 177 -4.18 -11.66 10.96
N GLY A 178 -5.37 -11.36 10.44
CA GLY A 178 -6.07 -12.21 9.48
C GLY A 178 -5.40 -12.28 8.10
N ILE A 179 -4.52 -11.34 7.81
CA ILE A 179 -3.76 -11.26 6.56
C ILE A 179 -2.43 -12.03 6.72
N SER A 180 -1.96 -12.72 5.68
CA SER A 180 -0.70 -13.45 5.73
C SER A 180 0.49 -12.51 5.98
N SER A 181 1.56 -13.02 6.62
CA SER A 181 2.76 -12.23 6.89
C SER A 181 3.40 -11.71 5.60
N VAL A 182 3.38 -12.51 4.53
CA VAL A 182 3.91 -12.11 3.22
C VAL A 182 3.25 -10.81 2.72
N ILE A 183 1.93 -10.71 2.83
CA ILE A 183 1.19 -9.50 2.43
C ILE A 183 1.56 -8.34 3.36
N ARG A 184 1.47 -8.53 4.68
CA ARG A 184 1.71 -7.47 5.66
C ARG A 184 3.11 -6.87 5.57
N THR A 185 4.13 -7.70 5.33
CA THR A 185 5.52 -7.25 5.23
C THR A 185 5.86 -6.63 3.87
N ASN A 186 5.13 -6.97 2.82
CA ASN A 186 5.33 -6.41 1.49
C ASN A 186 4.41 -5.23 1.15
N CYS A 187 3.35 -4.97 1.95
CA CYS A 187 2.57 -3.74 1.82
C CYS A 187 3.45 -2.52 2.04
N SER A 188 3.35 -1.56 1.14
CA SER A 188 4.10 -0.30 1.24
C SER A 188 3.34 0.79 1.97
N TYR A 189 2.02 0.63 2.13
CA TYR A 189 1.15 1.59 2.79
C TYR A 189 0.07 0.90 3.62
N ILE A 190 -0.01 1.23 4.90
CA ILE A 190 -0.98 0.64 5.81
C ILE A 190 -1.83 1.75 6.42
N ILE A 191 -3.15 1.59 6.38
CA ILE A 191 -4.12 2.41 7.09
C ILE A 191 -4.72 1.57 8.19
N PHE A 192 -4.59 2.04 9.43
CA PHE A 192 -4.99 1.31 10.62
C PHE A 192 -5.94 2.15 11.47
N PHE A 193 -7.19 1.72 11.56
CA PHE A 193 -8.19 2.31 12.43
C PHE A 193 -8.10 1.74 13.85
N ALA A 194 -8.79 2.36 14.79
CA ALA A 194 -8.88 1.87 16.16
C ALA A 194 -9.22 0.36 16.20
N SER A 195 -8.43 -0.41 16.94
CA SER A 195 -8.53 -1.86 16.98
C SER A 195 -8.18 -2.40 18.37
N SER A 196 -8.13 -3.73 18.52
CA SER A 196 -7.76 -4.36 19.78
C SER A 196 -6.26 -4.23 20.06
N GLN A 197 -5.88 -4.35 21.33
CA GLN A 197 -4.46 -4.36 21.72
C GLN A 197 -3.67 -5.48 21.03
N ILE A 198 -4.29 -6.63 20.74
CA ILE A 198 -3.65 -7.76 20.06
C ILE A 198 -3.29 -7.38 18.62
N GLU A 199 -4.16 -6.67 17.91
CA GLU A 199 -3.92 -6.18 16.55
C GLU A 199 -2.83 -5.09 16.57
N THR A 200 -2.91 -4.16 17.52
CA THR A 200 -1.90 -3.09 17.69
C THR A 200 -0.53 -3.67 18.06
N GLN A 201 -0.48 -4.70 18.91
CA GLN A 201 0.76 -5.40 19.25
C GLN A 201 1.40 -6.01 18.00
N LYS A 202 0.59 -6.67 17.16
CA LYS A 202 1.11 -7.28 15.92
C LYS A 202 1.60 -6.23 14.93
N LEU A 203 0.90 -5.11 14.82
CA LEU A 203 1.32 -3.98 14.00
C LEU A 203 2.65 -3.39 14.51
N TYR A 204 2.80 -3.24 15.83
CA TYR A 204 4.05 -2.81 16.46
C TYR A 204 5.24 -3.71 16.09
N GLU A 205 5.08 -5.02 16.26
CA GLU A 205 6.13 -6.01 16.00
C GLU A 205 6.66 -5.96 14.55
N GLU A 206 5.79 -5.65 13.59
CA GLU A 206 6.12 -5.71 12.16
C GLU A 206 6.42 -4.33 11.55
N GLN A 207 5.86 -3.24 12.11
CA GLN A 207 5.84 -1.95 11.43
C GLN A 207 6.41 -0.79 12.25
N ALA A 208 6.70 -0.97 13.52
CA ALA A 208 7.25 0.12 14.33
C ALA A 208 8.54 0.68 13.71
N PRO A 209 8.72 2.00 13.68
CA PRO A 209 9.99 2.61 13.26
C PRO A 209 11.11 2.20 14.22
N HIS A 210 12.32 2.11 13.69
CA HIS A 210 13.50 1.83 14.51
C HIS A 210 13.61 2.84 15.67
N GLY A 211 13.93 2.36 16.87
CA GLY A 211 14.01 3.19 18.07
C GLY A 211 12.69 3.50 18.77
N TYR A 212 11.55 3.06 18.21
CA TYR A 212 10.26 3.15 18.90
C TYR A 212 10.09 1.95 19.83
N ASN A 213 10.02 2.20 21.13
CA ASN A 213 9.56 1.18 22.07
C ASN A 213 8.03 1.02 21.97
N LYS A 214 7.53 -0.06 22.58
CA LYS A 214 6.11 -0.39 22.57
C LYS A 214 5.24 0.78 23.06
N ASN A 215 5.59 1.38 24.19
CA ASN A 215 4.78 2.47 24.78
C ASN A 215 4.69 3.68 23.86
N LYS A 216 5.78 4.09 23.23
CA LYS A 216 5.79 5.20 22.26
C LYS A 216 4.93 4.87 21.06
N PHE A 217 5.05 3.68 20.49
CA PHE A 217 4.25 3.27 19.33
C PHE A 217 2.75 3.22 19.65
N PHE A 218 2.38 2.63 20.79
CA PHE A 218 0.98 2.57 21.23
C PHE A 218 0.39 3.96 21.44
N LYS A 219 1.12 4.90 22.05
CA LYS A 219 0.70 6.30 22.14
C LYS A 219 0.45 6.94 20.77
N CYS A 220 1.31 6.68 19.78
CA CYS A 220 1.08 7.17 18.41
C CYS A 220 -0.20 6.57 17.82
N VAL A 221 -0.46 5.27 18.01
CA VAL A 221 -1.69 4.64 17.54
C VAL A 221 -2.90 5.27 18.22
N ASP A 222 -2.90 5.40 19.55
CA ASP A 222 -3.98 6.01 20.32
C ASP A 222 -4.27 7.45 19.87
N MET A 223 -3.22 8.27 19.74
CA MET A 223 -3.37 9.66 19.26
C MET A 223 -3.91 9.76 17.83
N ALA A 224 -3.55 8.80 16.98
CA ALA A 224 -4.00 8.79 15.59
C ALA A 224 -5.42 8.25 15.42
N THR A 225 -5.95 7.48 16.39
CA THR A 225 -7.22 6.76 16.28
C THR A 225 -8.22 7.12 17.37
N ASN A 226 -8.00 8.20 18.15
CA ASN A 226 -8.83 8.61 19.27
C ASN A 226 -10.14 9.31 18.89
N GLU A 227 -10.29 9.72 17.65
CA GLU A 227 -11.49 10.36 17.13
C GLU A 227 -12.28 9.40 16.21
N PRO A 228 -13.60 9.55 16.09
CA PRO A 228 -14.37 8.77 15.13
C PRO A 228 -13.79 8.88 13.72
N TYR A 229 -13.63 7.74 13.05
CA TYR A 229 -13.10 7.62 11.68
C TYR A 229 -11.64 8.08 11.48
N SER A 230 -10.95 8.47 12.56
CA SER A 230 -9.52 8.77 12.48
C SER A 230 -8.70 7.49 12.38
N PHE A 231 -7.50 7.61 11.79
CA PHE A 231 -6.64 6.45 11.51
C PHE A 231 -5.15 6.83 11.58
N LEU A 232 -4.36 5.82 11.88
CA LEU A 232 -2.92 5.85 11.66
C LEU A 232 -2.63 5.43 10.23
N SER A 233 -1.82 6.17 9.51
CA SER A 233 -1.23 5.68 8.27
C SER A 233 0.27 5.46 8.42
N ILE A 234 0.76 4.40 7.76
CA ILE A 234 2.15 3.97 7.80
C ILE A 234 2.66 3.85 6.37
N ASN A 235 3.58 4.73 5.98
CA ASN A 235 4.33 4.58 4.74
C ASN A 235 5.60 3.77 5.05
N THR A 236 5.61 2.49 4.71
CA THR A 236 6.74 1.59 5.05
C THR A 236 8.01 1.90 4.25
N ARG A 237 7.90 2.71 3.20
CA ARG A 237 9.01 3.13 2.32
C ARG A 237 9.57 4.51 2.69
N ALA A 238 8.89 5.25 3.58
CA ALA A 238 9.37 6.54 4.06
C ALA A 238 10.56 6.39 5.01
N LYS A 239 11.28 7.50 5.22
CA LYS A 239 12.28 7.58 6.28
C LYS A 239 11.62 7.26 7.62
N TYR A 240 12.40 6.75 8.59
CA TYR A 240 11.85 6.26 9.85
C TYR A 240 11.06 7.33 10.62
N ASP A 241 11.46 8.59 10.56
CA ASP A 241 10.84 9.75 11.22
C ASP A 241 9.61 10.31 10.48
N GLU A 242 9.39 9.90 9.23
CA GLU A 242 8.25 10.27 8.39
C GLU A 242 7.26 9.11 8.18
N LYS A 243 7.57 7.95 8.76
CA LYS A 243 6.86 6.69 8.51
C LYS A 243 5.41 6.70 9.03
N LEU A 244 5.16 7.31 10.21
CA LEU A 244 3.87 7.31 10.87
C LEU A 244 3.17 8.65 10.71
N ARG A 245 1.86 8.62 10.37
CA ARG A 245 1.04 9.83 10.23
C ARG A 245 -0.34 9.65 10.87
N LYS A 246 -0.88 10.72 11.48
CA LYS A 246 -2.31 10.83 11.80
C LYS A 246 -3.03 11.25 10.50
N GLY A 247 -3.92 10.40 10.00
CA GLY A 247 -4.51 10.62 8.68
C GLY A 247 -3.45 10.58 7.57
N PHE A 248 -3.48 11.55 6.66
CA PHE A 248 -2.52 11.68 5.55
C PHE A 248 -1.43 12.75 5.80
N ASN A 249 -1.66 13.70 6.69
CA ASN A 249 -0.89 14.94 6.74
C ASN A 249 0.05 15.06 7.93
N LEU A 250 -0.40 14.69 9.13
CA LEU A 250 0.36 14.93 10.35
C LEU A 250 1.34 13.80 10.62
N ILE A 251 2.65 14.10 10.55
CA ILE A 251 3.71 13.16 10.92
C ILE A 251 3.75 13.01 12.44
N MET A 252 3.74 11.76 12.93
CA MET A 252 3.82 11.40 14.34
C MET A 252 5.29 11.21 14.73
N LYS A 253 5.75 12.00 15.69
CA LYS A 253 7.15 11.97 16.18
C LYS A 253 7.27 11.39 17.57
#